data_3bc8e4a4daa2fea7d5b954efcdc135ae
#
_entry.id   3bc8e4a4daa2fea7d5b954efcdc135ae
#
_cell.length_a   1.000
_cell.length_b   1.000
_cell.length_c   1.000
_cell.angle_alpha   90.00
_cell.angle_beta   90.00
_cell.angle_gamma   90.00
#
_symmetry.space_group_name_H-M   'P 1'
#
loop_
_entity.id
_entity.type
_entity.pdbx_description
1 polymer ?
#
loop_
_entity_poly.entity_id
_entity_poly.type
_entity_poly.pdbx_seq_one_letter_code
_entity_poly.pdbx_strand_id
1 'polypeptide(L)'
;MNTEKLKVQNSNNRSPIPKLQAPTKEFLGDRSAIVNAFRNRDFCALWVGQLLSQIGDNFVIVAILFVISNLTGSPLAIGMLALVATLPQVLLGLIGGVFVDRLDRKLVMIVSDIVRGLAVLALLFVQRADQLYILYVVSFVMVTVGLFFNPARNAVIPNIVSGEILLTANALTQA
;
A
#
# COMPACT_ATOMS: atom_id res chain seq x y z
N MET A 1 -59.51 7.62 19.98
CA MET A 1 -59.12 8.88 19.35
C MET A 1 -57.79 9.37 19.96
N ASN A 2 -56.68 8.62 19.77
CA ASN A 2 -55.33 9.02 20.27
C ASN A 2 -54.15 8.34 19.61
N THR A 3 -54.36 7.60 18.52
CA THR A 3 -53.26 6.88 17.83
C THR A 3 -52.64 7.63 16.66
N GLU A 4 -53.32 8.64 16.11
CA GLU A 4 -52.78 9.46 15.00
C GLU A 4 -51.79 10.53 15.43
N LYS A 5 -51.99 11.11 16.64
CA LYS A 5 -51.06 12.13 17.16
C LYS A 5 -49.68 11.61 17.51
N LEU A 6 -49.54 10.34 17.83
CA LEU A 6 -48.27 9.70 18.15
C LEU A 6 -47.42 9.37 16.90
N LYS A 7 -48.06 9.20 15.72
CA LYS A 7 -47.34 8.96 14.46
C LYS A 7 -46.73 10.22 13.84
N VAL A 8 -47.36 11.38 14.06
CA VAL A 8 -46.84 12.65 13.50
C VAL A 8 -45.65 13.17 14.32
N GLN A 9 -45.60 12.89 15.61
CA GLN A 9 -44.50 13.37 16.48
C GLN A 9 -43.19 12.59 16.28
N ASN A 10 -43.24 11.35 15.75
CA ASN A 10 -42.06 10.52 15.54
C ASN A 10 -41.38 10.71 14.17
N SER A 11 -41.99 11.47 13.27
CA SER A 11 -41.39 11.77 11.95
C SER A 11 -40.46 13.01 11.97
N ASN A 12 -40.57 13.86 13.02
CA ASN A 12 -39.85 15.12 13.08
C ASN A 12 -38.55 15.09 13.90
N ASN A 13 -38.20 13.93 14.49
CA ASN A 13 -36.99 13.79 15.30
C ASN A 13 -35.91 12.92 14.63
N ARG A 14 -35.90 12.87 13.30
CA ARG A 14 -34.73 12.39 12.57
C ARG A 14 -33.76 13.54 12.49
N SER A 15 -32.79 13.56 13.41
CA SER A 15 -31.57 14.35 13.23
C SER A 15 -31.09 14.18 11.78
N PRO A 16 -30.83 15.27 11.04
CA PRO A 16 -30.35 15.15 9.66
C PRO A 16 -29.06 14.33 9.72
N ILE A 17 -29.08 13.19 8.98
CA ILE A 17 -27.88 12.40 8.75
C ILE A 17 -26.82 13.40 8.29
N PRO A 18 -25.66 13.49 8.96
CA PRO A 18 -24.59 14.37 8.51
C PRO A 18 -24.33 14.01 7.03
N LYS A 19 -24.63 14.94 6.13
CA LYS A 19 -24.28 14.76 4.71
C LYS A 19 -22.78 14.50 4.71
N LEU A 20 -22.38 13.26 4.35
CA LEU A 20 -21.00 12.96 4.03
C LEU A 20 -20.63 13.92 2.88
N GLN A 21 -20.07 15.04 3.23
CA GLN A 21 -19.54 15.96 2.23
C GLN A 21 -18.41 15.24 1.57
N ALA A 22 -18.55 14.96 0.27
CA ALA A 22 -17.46 14.50 -0.54
C ALA A 22 -16.27 15.43 -0.30
N PRO A 23 -15.03 14.89 -0.14
CA PRO A 23 -13.86 15.72 0.13
C PRO A 23 -13.70 16.72 -1.00
N THR A 24 -14.01 17.97 -0.71
CA THR A 24 -13.78 19.08 -1.61
C THR A 24 -12.27 19.22 -1.82
N LYS A 25 -11.84 19.54 -3.05
CA LYS A 25 -10.42 19.75 -3.44
C LYS A 25 -9.67 20.76 -2.54
N GLU A 26 -10.38 21.51 -1.73
CA GLU A 26 -9.85 22.43 -0.71
C GLU A 26 -9.07 21.71 0.41
N PHE A 27 -9.40 20.44 0.72
CA PHE A 27 -8.74 19.70 1.80
C PHE A 27 -7.28 19.32 1.48
N LEU A 28 -6.92 19.15 0.20
CA LEU A 28 -5.55 18.87 -0.21
C LEU A 28 -4.65 20.11 -0.21
N GLY A 29 -5.23 21.32 -0.07
CA GLY A 29 -4.52 22.59 -0.07
C GLY A 29 -4.24 23.17 1.31
N ASP A 30 -4.75 22.56 2.38
CA ASP A 30 -4.52 23.08 3.73
C ASP A 30 -3.12 22.71 4.21
N ARG A 31 -2.17 23.64 4.02
CA ARG A 31 -0.78 23.53 4.48
C ARG A 31 -0.69 23.22 5.97
N SER A 32 -1.68 23.66 6.76
CA SER A 32 -1.72 23.42 8.19
C SER A 32 -1.96 21.96 8.52
N ALA A 33 -2.84 21.27 7.78
CA ALA A 33 -3.11 19.85 7.94
C ALA A 33 -1.89 18.98 7.58
N ILE A 34 -1.19 19.35 6.49
CA ILE A 34 0.06 18.68 6.08
C ILE A 34 1.14 18.85 7.16
N VAL A 35 1.37 20.08 7.62
CA VAL A 35 2.37 20.35 8.68
C VAL A 35 2.02 19.62 9.97
N ASN A 36 0.74 19.57 10.34
CA ASN A 36 0.28 18.85 11.52
C ASN A 36 0.47 17.33 11.39
N ALA A 37 0.27 16.75 10.20
CA ALA A 37 0.55 15.34 9.94
C ALA A 37 2.04 15.02 10.15
N PHE A 38 2.94 15.82 9.59
CA PHE A 38 4.40 15.63 9.74
C PHE A 38 4.92 16.00 11.13
N ARG A 39 4.18 16.74 11.94
CA ARG A 39 4.52 17.01 13.34
C ARG A 39 4.32 15.79 14.24
N ASN A 40 3.51 14.81 13.81
CA ASN A 40 3.43 13.52 14.46
C ASN A 40 4.65 12.67 14.09
N ARG A 41 5.48 12.35 15.09
CA ARG A 41 6.75 11.61 14.89
C ARG A 41 6.53 10.22 14.31
N ASP A 42 5.47 9.53 14.74
CA ASP A 42 5.17 8.17 14.29
C ASP A 42 4.70 8.17 12.84
N PHE A 43 3.87 9.15 12.45
CA PHE A 43 3.47 9.32 11.06
C PHE A 43 4.66 9.70 10.16
N CYS A 44 5.51 10.63 10.61
CA CYS A 44 6.70 11.03 9.87
C CYS A 44 7.66 9.84 9.65
N ALA A 45 7.92 9.04 10.69
CA ALA A 45 8.75 7.85 10.58
C ALA A 45 8.18 6.82 9.61
N LEU A 46 6.87 6.56 9.68
CA LEU A 46 6.17 5.66 8.77
C LEU A 46 6.26 6.17 7.32
N TRP A 47 6.02 7.46 7.10
CA TRP A 47 6.02 8.06 5.76
C TRP A 47 7.42 8.08 5.13
N VAL A 48 8.46 8.46 5.89
CA VAL A 48 9.86 8.43 5.44
C VAL A 48 10.30 7.00 5.14
N GLY A 49 9.98 6.05 6.01
CA GLY A 49 10.26 4.63 5.77
C GLY A 49 9.59 4.13 4.48
N GLN A 50 8.34 4.52 4.25
CA GLN A 50 7.60 4.21 3.04
C GLN A 50 8.26 4.78 1.77
N LEU A 51 8.68 6.05 1.81
CA LEU A 51 9.38 6.68 0.68
C LEU A 51 10.68 5.94 0.34
N LEU A 52 11.49 5.62 1.36
CA LEU A 52 12.74 4.90 1.16
C LEU A 52 12.51 3.51 0.59
N SER A 53 11.50 2.78 1.10
CA SER A 53 11.11 1.47 0.57
C SER A 53 10.66 1.57 -0.88
N GLN A 54 9.82 2.56 -1.22
CA GLN A 54 9.29 2.76 -2.56
C GLN A 54 10.37 3.15 -3.57
N ILE A 55 11.32 4.00 -3.17
CA ILE A 55 12.51 4.31 -3.98
C ILE A 55 13.31 3.02 -4.23
N GLY A 56 13.55 2.22 -3.18
CA GLY A 56 14.23 0.94 -3.30
C GLY A 56 13.53 -0.02 -4.26
N ASP A 57 12.22 -0.18 -4.15
CA ASP A 57 11.41 -1.04 -5.03
C ASP A 57 11.54 -0.61 -6.51
N ASN A 58 11.52 0.71 -6.79
CA ASN A 58 11.71 1.22 -8.15
C ASN A 58 13.13 0.93 -8.68
N PHE A 59 14.16 1.09 -7.85
CA PHE A 59 15.52 0.72 -8.23
C PHE A 59 15.65 -0.77 -8.56
N VAL A 60 15.00 -1.63 -7.79
CA VAL A 60 14.98 -3.09 -8.03
C VAL A 60 14.34 -3.41 -9.39
N ILE A 61 13.21 -2.78 -9.72
CA ILE A 61 12.54 -2.98 -11.02
C ILE A 61 13.48 -2.59 -12.17
N VAL A 62 14.12 -1.42 -12.08
CA VAL A 62 15.07 -0.93 -13.09
C VAL A 62 16.27 -1.87 -13.19
N ALA A 63 16.81 -2.33 -12.05
CA ALA A 63 17.94 -3.26 -12.03
C ALA A 63 17.58 -4.60 -12.69
N ILE A 64 16.42 -5.17 -12.39
CA ILE A 64 15.94 -6.42 -13.00
C ILE A 64 15.81 -6.26 -14.52
N LEU A 65 15.17 -5.17 -14.99
CA LEU A 65 15.02 -4.90 -16.41
C LEU A 65 16.37 -4.75 -17.11
N PHE A 66 17.30 -4.03 -16.48
CA PHE A 66 18.67 -3.84 -17.00
C PHE A 66 19.40 -5.17 -17.10
N VAL A 67 19.38 -6.01 -16.07
CA VAL A 67 20.05 -7.31 -16.04
C VAL A 67 19.46 -8.25 -17.10
N ILE A 68 18.13 -8.35 -17.22
CA ILE A 68 17.48 -9.18 -18.26
C ILE A 68 17.88 -8.68 -19.66
N SER A 69 17.85 -7.38 -19.90
CA SER A 69 18.21 -6.79 -21.20
C SER A 69 19.65 -7.11 -21.59
N ASN A 70 20.60 -6.97 -20.64
CA ASN A 70 22.01 -7.24 -20.89
C ASN A 70 22.33 -8.72 -21.05
N LEU A 71 21.68 -9.61 -20.29
CA LEU A 71 21.99 -11.03 -20.34
C LEU A 71 21.35 -11.77 -21.50
N THR A 72 20.20 -11.29 -22.00
CA THR A 72 19.44 -12.03 -23.04
C THR A 72 19.17 -11.24 -24.29
N GLY A 73 19.03 -9.91 -24.21
CA GLY A 73 18.53 -9.08 -25.30
C GLY A 73 17.14 -9.49 -25.81
N SER A 74 16.43 -10.36 -25.09
CA SER A 74 15.18 -10.98 -25.53
C SER A 74 13.95 -10.22 -25.03
N PRO A 75 13.11 -9.65 -25.92
CA PRO A 75 11.82 -9.06 -25.52
C PRO A 75 10.89 -10.07 -24.83
N LEU A 76 11.00 -11.35 -25.16
CA LEU A 76 10.21 -12.41 -24.54
C LEU A 76 10.54 -12.56 -23.04
N ALA A 77 11.82 -12.46 -22.66
CA ALA A 77 12.23 -12.52 -21.26
C ALA A 77 11.64 -11.36 -20.43
N ILE A 78 11.57 -10.15 -21.02
CA ILE A 78 10.91 -8.99 -20.40
C ILE A 78 9.39 -9.22 -20.30
N GLY A 79 8.76 -9.76 -21.34
CA GLY A 79 7.34 -10.12 -21.30
C GLY A 79 7.01 -11.17 -20.22
N MET A 80 7.88 -12.17 -20.05
CA MET A 80 7.74 -13.17 -18.98
C MET A 80 7.87 -12.54 -17.59
N LEU A 81 8.75 -11.54 -17.40
CA LEU A 81 8.83 -10.80 -16.15
C LEU A 81 7.51 -10.11 -15.82
N ALA A 82 6.88 -9.46 -16.79
CA ALA A 82 5.59 -8.80 -16.61
C ALA A 82 4.48 -9.80 -16.22
N LEU A 83 4.44 -10.97 -16.86
CA LEU A 83 3.52 -12.05 -16.50
C LEU A 83 3.73 -12.52 -15.07
N VAL A 84 4.98 -12.81 -14.68
CA VAL A 84 5.32 -13.28 -13.33
C VAL A 84 4.98 -12.22 -12.27
N ALA A 85 5.21 -10.93 -12.56
CA ALA A 85 4.85 -9.84 -11.67
C ALA A 85 3.33 -9.65 -11.51
N THR A 86 2.54 -9.99 -12.53
CA THR A 86 1.07 -9.87 -12.47
C THR A 86 0.42 -11.06 -11.75
N LEU A 87 1.04 -12.24 -11.80
CA LEU A 87 0.49 -13.48 -11.28
C LEU A 87 0.07 -13.40 -9.80
N PRO A 88 0.90 -12.88 -8.86
CA PRO A 88 0.51 -12.75 -7.46
C PRO A 88 -0.73 -11.87 -7.27
N GLN A 89 -0.87 -10.81 -8.05
CA GLN A 89 -2.02 -9.88 -7.96
C GLN A 89 -3.32 -10.60 -8.31
N VAL A 90 -3.30 -11.44 -9.35
CA VAL A 90 -4.48 -12.20 -9.78
C VAL A 90 -4.81 -13.30 -8.77
N LEU A 91 -3.80 -14.04 -8.28
CA LEU A 91 -4.01 -15.18 -7.39
C LEU A 91 -4.31 -14.77 -5.94
N LEU A 92 -3.63 -13.74 -5.44
CA LEU A 92 -3.62 -13.39 -4.01
C LEU A 92 -4.28 -12.04 -3.70
N GLY A 93 -4.59 -11.22 -4.72
CA GLY A 93 -5.08 -9.86 -4.52
C GLY A 93 -6.37 -9.79 -3.67
N LEU A 94 -7.30 -10.72 -3.86
CA LEU A 94 -8.53 -10.79 -3.06
C LEU A 94 -8.30 -11.38 -1.66
N ILE A 95 -7.29 -12.22 -1.51
CA ILE A 95 -7.03 -12.96 -0.28
C ILE A 95 -6.15 -12.15 0.67
N GLY A 96 -5.22 -11.35 0.13
CA GLY A 96 -4.23 -10.60 0.89
C GLY A 96 -4.84 -9.71 1.98
N GLY A 97 -5.91 -8.97 1.67
CA GLY A 97 -6.59 -8.11 2.62
C GLY A 97 -7.21 -8.87 3.80
N VAL A 98 -7.89 -9.99 3.53
CA VAL A 98 -8.56 -10.80 4.55
C VAL A 98 -7.56 -11.45 5.52
N PHE A 99 -6.39 -11.86 5.03
CA PHE A 99 -5.34 -12.44 5.87
C PHE A 99 -4.69 -11.39 6.77
N VAL A 100 -4.42 -10.20 6.27
CA VAL A 100 -3.76 -9.11 7.02
C VAL A 100 -4.60 -8.66 8.20
N ASP A 101 -5.93 -8.67 8.09
CA ASP A 101 -6.83 -8.26 9.18
C ASP A 101 -6.73 -9.16 10.42
N ARG A 102 -6.20 -10.37 10.29
CA ARG A 102 -6.01 -11.34 11.39
C ARG A 102 -4.61 -11.34 11.99
N LEU A 103 -3.67 -10.62 11.39
CA LEU A 103 -2.26 -10.60 11.77
C LEU A 103 -1.89 -9.28 12.48
N ASP A 104 -0.83 -9.31 13.26
CA ASP A 104 -0.22 -8.10 13.77
C ASP A 104 0.35 -7.27 12.61
N ARG A 105 -0.28 -6.12 12.35
CA ARG A 105 0.02 -5.24 11.23
C ARG A 105 1.50 -4.79 11.23
N LYS A 106 2.05 -4.50 12.43
CA LYS A 106 3.45 -4.10 12.58
C LYS A 106 4.38 -5.25 12.22
N LEU A 107 4.06 -6.46 12.66
CA LEU A 107 4.84 -7.66 12.34
C LEU A 107 4.82 -7.93 10.83
N VAL A 108 3.66 -7.83 10.19
CA VAL A 108 3.52 -8.00 8.73
C VAL A 108 4.43 -7.00 7.99
N MET A 109 4.46 -5.73 8.39
CA MET A 109 5.31 -4.72 7.76
C MET A 109 6.80 -5.05 7.93
N ILE A 110 7.24 -5.38 9.15
CA ILE A 110 8.65 -5.70 9.44
C ILE A 110 9.10 -6.94 8.65
N VAL A 111 8.30 -8.02 8.68
CA VAL A 111 8.61 -9.25 7.93
C VAL A 111 8.66 -8.98 6.44
N SER A 112 7.74 -8.17 5.94
CA SER A 112 7.72 -7.75 4.53
C SER A 112 9.01 -7.05 4.12
N ASP A 113 9.49 -6.10 4.92
CA ASP A 113 10.73 -5.37 4.61
C ASP A 113 11.96 -6.27 4.69
N ILE A 114 12.01 -7.20 5.66
CA ILE A 114 13.09 -8.21 5.74
C ILE A 114 13.09 -9.11 4.50
N VAL A 115 11.92 -9.64 4.12
CA VAL A 115 11.80 -10.52 2.94
C VAL A 115 12.21 -9.80 1.66
N ARG A 116 11.80 -8.53 1.49
CA ARG A 116 12.24 -7.70 0.37
C ARG A 116 13.75 -7.50 0.36
N GLY A 117 14.35 -7.16 1.51
CA GLY A 117 15.79 -6.99 1.63
C GLY A 117 16.56 -8.25 1.24
N LEU A 118 16.12 -9.42 1.73
CA LEU A 118 16.73 -10.72 1.37
C LEU A 118 16.54 -11.05 -0.12
N ALA A 119 15.36 -10.77 -0.68
CA ALA A 119 15.08 -10.98 -2.10
C ALA A 119 15.99 -10.13 -2.99
N VAL A 120 16.23 -8.86 -2.62
CA VAL A 120 17.14 -7.98 -3.35
C VAL A 120 18.58 -8.48 -3.29
N LEU A 121 19.03 -9.00 -2.15
CA LEU A 121 20.37 -9.58 -2.03
C LEU A 121 20.57 -10.78 -2.97
N ALA A 122 19.51 -11.54 -3.27
CA ALA A 122 19.57 -12.64 -4.22
C ALA A 122 19.93 -12.19 -5.65
N LEU A 123 19.64 -10.92 -6.02
CA LEU A 123 20.04 -10.38 -7.33
C LEU A 123 21.56 -10.31 -7.52
N LEU A 124 22.34 -10.21 -6.45
CA LEU A 124 23.81 -10.19 -6.52
C LEU A 124 24.41 -11.49 -7.07
N PHE A 125 23.65 -12.57 -7.01
CA PHE A 125 24.09 -13.88 -7.51
C PHE A 125 23.80 -14.09 -9.00
N VAL A 126 23.06 -13.15 -9.64
CA VAL A 126 22.68 -13.26 -11.06
C VAL A 126 23.81 -12.70 -11.93
N GLN A 127 24.56 -13.62 -12.56
CA GLN A 127 25.68 -13.30 -13.43
C GLN A 127 25.57 -13.90 -14.84
N ARG A 128 24.63 -14.84 -15.04
CA ARG A 128 24.49 -15.60 -16.27
C ARG A 128 23.02 -15.70 -16.70
N ALA A 129 22.81 -15.93 -17.99
CA ALA A 129 21.47 -16.09 -18.55
C ALA A 129 20.71 -17.31 -18.05
N ASP A 130 21.40 -18.37 -17.60
CA ASP A 130 20.78 -19.56 -16.98
C ASP A 130 20.18 -19.26 -15.60
N GLN A 131 20.57 -18.16 -14.97
CA GLN A 131 20.11 -17.72 -13.65
C GLN A 131 18.92 -16.74 -13.70
N LEU A 132 18.32 -16.51 -14.86
CA LEU A 132 17.15 -15.62 -15.02
C LEU A 132 15.97 -15.98 -14.11
N TYR A 133 15.83 -17.25 -13.76
CA TYR A 133 14.78 -17.69 -12.83
C TYR A 133 14.84 -16.95 -11.48
N ILE A 134 16.05 -16.53 -11.01
CA ILE A 134 16.22 -15.76 -9.79
C ILE A 134 15.50 -14.41 -9.92
N LEU A 135 15.62 -13.71 -11.07
CA LEU A 135 14.97 -12.43 -11.32
C LEU A 135 13.45 -12.57 -11.29
N TYR A 136 12.92 -13.63 -11.88
CA TYR A 136 11.50 -13.94 -11.87
C TYR A 136 10.99 -14.25 -10.46
N VAL A 137 11.73 -15.06 -9.69
CA VAL A 137 11.39 -15.39 -8.30
C VAL A 137 11.43 -14.15 -7.43
N VAL A 138 12.47 -13.33 -7.54
CA VAL A 138 12.57 -12.06 -6.79
C VAL A 138 11.39 -11.14 -7.13
N SER A 139 11.08 -10.96 -8.41
CA SER A 139 9.94 -10.15 -8.83
C SER A 139 8.61 -10.67 -8.26
N PHE A 140 8.38 -11.99 -8.32
CA PHE A 140 7.21 -12.63 -7.75
C PHE A 140 7.09 -12.37 -6.24
N VAL A 141 8.19 -12.56 -5.50
CA VAL A 141 8.26 -12.32 -4.05
C VAL A 141 7.99 -10.86 -3.71
N MET A 142 8.62 -9.92 -4.42
CA MET A 142 8.44 -8.48 -4.20
C MET A 142 6.98 -8.07 -4.35
N VAL A 143 6.30 -8.51 -5.42
CA VAL A 143 4.89 -8.21 -5.63
C VAL A 143 4.01 -8.89 -4.59
N THR A 144 4.26 -10.17 -4.30
CA THR A 144 3.52 -10.92 -3.28
C THR A 144 3.57 -10.22 -1.92
N VAL A 145 4.77 -9.86 -1.48
CA VAL A 145 4.97 -9.16 -0.20
C VAL A 145 4.25 -7.81 -0.19
N GLY A 146 4.25 -7.09 -1.31
CA GLY A 146 3.51 -5.83 -1.47
C GLY A 146 2.01 -5.96 -1.24
N LEU A 147 1.40 -7.08 -1.65
CA LEU A 147 -0.03 -7.34 -1.46
C LEU A 147 -0.43 -7.48 0.02
N PHE A 148 0.49 -7.89 0.89
CA PHE A 148 0.27 -7.96 2.34
C PHE A 148 0.70 -6.67 3.04
N PHE A 149 1.79 -6.06 2.59
CA PHE A 149 2.32 -4.83 3.18
C PHE A 149 1.35 -3.65 3.06
N ASN A 150 0.78 -3.40 1.87
CA ASN A 150 -0.06 -2.24 1.61
C ASN A 150 -1.33 -2.19 2.49
N PRO A 151 -2.14 -3.25 2.62
CA PRO A 151 -3.29 -3.23 3.52
C PRO A 151 -2.87 -3.13 5.00
N ALA A 152 -1.77 -3.77 5.43
CA ALA A 152 -1.24 -3.64 6.78
C ALA A 152 -0.89 -2.18 7.11
N ARG A 153 -0.15 -1.51 6.23
CA ARG A 153 0.19 -0.09 6.35
C ARG A 153 -1.05 0.78 6.45
N ASN A 154 -2.00 0.62 5.52
CA ASN A 154 -3.22 1.43 5.48
C ASN A 154 -4.06 1.26 6.77
N ALA A 155 -4.02 0.08 7.37
CA ALA A 155 -4.72 -0.21 8.62
C ALA A 155 -4.01 0.35 9.87
N VAL A 156 -2.73 0.73 9.78
CA VAL A 156 -1.98 1.36 10.88
C VAL A 156 -2.21 2.87 10.95
N ILE A 157 -2.41 3.54 9.82
CA ILE A 157 -2.56 5.00 9.73
C ILE A 157 -3.63 5.56 10.70
N PRO A 158 -4.87 5.01 10.78
CA PRO A 158 -5.87 5.50 11.70
C PRO A 158 -5.51 5.38 13.19
N ASN A 159 -4.57 4.50 13.53
CA ASN A 159 -4.10 4.33 14.91
C ASN A 159 -3.02 5.36 15.29
N ILE A 160 -2.36 5.94 14.30
CA ILE A 160 -1.27 6.92 14.48
C ILE A 160 -1.80 8.36 14.40
N VAL A 161 -2.78 8.59 13.51
CA VAL A 161 -3.31 9.92 13.21
C VAL A 161 -4.83 9.91 13.37
N SER A 162 -5.39 10.90 14.08
CA SER A 162 -6.82 11.02 14.36
C SER A 162 -7.44 12.28 13.74
N GLY A 163 -8.76 12.25 13.55
CA GLY A 163 -9.57 13.41 13.18
C GLY A 163 -9.30 13.94 11.77
N GLU A 164 -9.24 15.26 11.64
CA GLU A 164 -9.09 15.96 10.36
C GLU A 164 -7.79 15.64 9.62
N ILE A 165 -6.74 15.24 10.36
CA ILE A 165 -5.43 14.91 9.79
C ILE A 165 -5.46 13.55 9.06
N LEU A 166 -6.37 12.64 9.42
CA LEU A 166 -6.46 11.29 8.83
C LEU A 166 -6.67 11.31 7.31
N LEU A 167 -7.52 12.22 6.82
CA LEU A 167 -7.77 12.34 5.38
C LEU A 167 -6.50 12.78 4.63
N THR A 168 -5.81 13.79 5.18
CA THR A 168 -4.53 14.28 4.62
C THR A 168 -3.44 13.21 4.69
N ALA A 169 -3.33 12.48 5.79
CA ALA A 169 -2.38 11.39 5.96
C ALA A 169 -2.62 10.27 4.93
N ASN A 170 -3.88 9.86 4.70
CA ASN A 170 -4.22 8.88 3.69
C ASN A 170 -3.89 9.38 2.27
N ALA A 171 -4.16 10.63 1.96
CA ALA A 171 -3.81 11.21 0.67
C ALA A 171 -2.29 11.25 0.44
N LEU A 172 -1.51 11.62 1.45
CA LEU A 172 -0.04 11.65 1.39
C LEU A 172 0.61 10.27 1.25
N THR A 173 -0.04 9.22 1.76
CA THR A 173 0.50 7.85 1.67
C THR A 173 0.09 7.11 0.39
N GLN A 174 -0.85 7.67 -0.38
CA GLN A 174 -1.29 7.10 -1.66
C GLN A 174 -0.75 7.87 -2.88
N ALA A 175 -0.10 9.01 -2.67
CA ALA A 175 0.54 9.82 -3.71
C ALA A 175 1.92 9.27 -4.08
#